data_e660cb35251e737bce02b3e78889cc20
#
_entry.id   e660cb35251e737bce02b3e78889cc20
#
_cell.length_a   1.000
_cell.length_b   1.000
_cell.length_c   1.000
_cell.angle_alpha   90.00
_cell.angle_beta   90.00
_cell.angle_gamma   90.00
#
_symmetry.space_group_name_H-M   'P 1'
#
loop_
_entity.id
_entity.type
_entity.pdbx_description
1 polymer ?
#
loop_
_entity_poly.entity_id
_entity_poly.type
_entity_poly.pdbx_seq_one_letter_code
_entity_poly.pdbx_strand_id
1 'polypeptide(L)'
;ISTLEFQDPSEHCLSKLRVPAGNLPSLFELARYLQEPPPENLRFPLRPDVYKDLPQGKELFFSISSTELLDCRAITYDIIGPIMSRLNSNNGFVISSKDSLIPLWDDCINRMVSKFCEMAILRKPDSSSCIENVQDQWPNVIGYVKGFGLWRGEEADKVREGAADPSSLLAEKILWSYNDLPYILGYHAIGFTVTFCALSLSSQDRVICTDLYSFNVSSPSDRIKALVPCYRLASLLPLLADRCTTRPSCYNDFERIDRGDYVTELTPHTVTRYYSSKRKWLGVKGIYDFLDQRVPHAEHLDMASEKDLSLSFKPRGIRVKPRNIDQLIDSLMCVTKALLALHDLSFMHRDMGWDNVMRSTATTTTTTDTDWFVCGFDAAVEAPQLNPHRPADKVVDNKEREDERGRYAPEMERGLHAVKVDVWGVGYMIKTCGLSNVPKMLRDLQGKCLEPNQENRPTAADCFHHLLQVQSASTSSY
;
A
#
# COMPACT_ATOMS: atom_id res chain seq x y z
N ILE A 1 -41.70 -22.13 -9.69
CA ILE A 1 -42.17 -20.85 -9.06
C ILE A 1 -40.89 -20.21 -8.57
N SER A 2 -40.30 -19.29 -9.38
CA SER A 2 -39.16 -18.47 -8.96
C SER A 2 -39.65 -17.54 -7.87
N THR A 3 -39.12 -17.65 -6.67
CA THR A 3 -39.24 -16.64 -5.63
C THR A 3 -38.69 -15.35 -6.19
N LEU A 4 -39.54 -14.40 -6.56
CA LEU A 4 -39.14 -13.02 -6.79
C LEU A 4 -38.59 -12.52 -5.45
N GLU A 5 -37.24 -12.47 -5.35
CA GLU A 5 -36.61 -11.79 -4.23
C GLU A 5 -37.09 -10.33 -4.23
N PHE A 6 -37.75 -9.93 -3.15
CA PHE A 6 -38.18 -8.57 -2.96
C PHE A 6 -36.96 -7.70 -2.74
N GLN A 7 -36.51 -7.05 -3.78
CA GLN A 7 -35.40 -6.11 -3.68
C GLN A 7 -35.87 -4.81 -3.06
N ASP A 8 -35.20 -4.34 -2.01
CA ASP A 8 -35.47 -3.04 -1.38
C ASP A 8 -35.41 -1.94 -2.45
N PRO A 9 -36.43 -1.09 -2.59
CA PRO A 9 -36.45 0.00 -3.57
C PRO A 9 -35.23 0.92 -3.48
N SER A 10 -34.67 1.13 -2.28
CA SER A 10 -33.48 1.94 -2.05
C SER A 10 -32.25 1.28 -2.63
N GLU A 11 -32.09 -0.02 -2.42
CA GLU A 11 -30.96 -0.78 -2.97
C GLU A 11 -31.05 -0.87 -4.49
N HIS A 12 -32.26 -0.97 -5.03
CA HIS A 12 -32.47 -0.91 -6.48
C HIS A 12 -32.04 0.44 -7.08
N CYS A 13 -32.33 1.56 -6.42
CA CYS A 13 -31.87 2.89 -6.86
C CYS A 13 -30.34 3.03 -6.71
N LEU A 14 -29.77 2.56 -5.60
CA LEU A 14 -28.34 2.58 -5.36
C LEU A 14 -27.58 1.71 -6.37
N SER A 15 -28.08 0.51 -6.68
CA SER A 15 -27.45 -0.39 -7.65
C SER A 15 -27.32 0.22 -9.03
N LYS A 16 -28.29 1.04 -9.45
CA LYS A 16 -28.21 1.80 -10.72
C LYS A 16 -27.12 2.87 -10.73
N LEU A 17 -26.83 3.46 -9.56
CA LEU A 17 -25.77 4.46 -9.41
C LEU A 17 -24.39 3.83 -9.19
N ARG A 18 -24.31 2.58 -8.72
CA ARG A 18 -23.05 1.85 -8.56
C ARG A 18 -22.45 1.34 -9.87
N VAL A 19 -22.81 1.93 -10.99
CA VAL A 19 -22.23 1.58 -12.29
C VAL A 19 -20.90 2.30 -12.44
N PRO A 20 -19.79 1.58 -12.67
CA PRO A 20 -18.49 2.21 -12.94
C PRO A 20 -18.56 3.13 -14.15
N ALA A 21 -17.73 4.18 -14.15
CA ALA A 21 -17.56 5.04 -15.31
C ALA A 21 -17.03 4.22 -16.51
N GLY A 22 -17.33 4.66 -17.74
CA GLY A 22 -16.85 3.95 -18.93
C GLY A 22 -15.33 4.05 -19.12
N ASN A 23 -14.75 5.20 -18.76
CA ASN A 23 -13.31 5.47 -18.88
C ASN A 23 -12.81 6.31 -17.70
N LEU A 24 -11.51 6.24 -17.42
CA LEU A 24 -10.86 7.16 -16.50
C LEU A 24 -10.58 8.50 -17.19
N PRO A 25 -11.11 9.62 -16.65
CA PRO A 25 -10.75 10.95 -17.11
C PRO A 25 -9.26 11.21 -16.93
N SER A 26 -8.68 12.06 -17.75
CA SER A 26 -7.34 12.61 -17.47
C SER A 26 -7.36 13.50 -16.23
N LEU A 27 -6.19 13.73 -15.62
CA LEU A 27 -6.08 14.58 -14.42
C LEU A 27 -6.66 15.99 -14.66
N PHE A 28 -6.53 16.54 -15.87
CA PHE A 28 -7.07 17.85 -16.25
C PHE A 28 -8.59 17.88 -16.37
N GLU A 29 -9.21 16.75 -16.73
CA GLU A 29 -10.66 16.63 -16.89
C GLU A 29 -11.37 16.30 -15.58
N LEU A 30 -10.66 15.79 -14.56
CA LEU A 30 -11.25 15.33 -13.32
C LEU A 30 -12.10 16.40 -12.63
N ALA A 31 -11.60 17.61 -12.46
CA ALA A 31 -12.31 18.68 -11.77
C ALA A 31 -13.66 19.00 -12.44
N ARG A 32 -13.73 18.96 -13.77
CA ARG A 32 -14.97 19.11 -14.53
C ARG A 32 -15.87 17.88 -14.36
N TYR A 33 -15.31 16.69 -14.52
CA TYR A 33 -16.04 15.43 -14.39
C TYR A 33 -16.74 15.28 -13.04
N LEU A 34 -16.10 15.70 -11.96
CA LEU A 34 -16.68 15.65 -10.61
C LEU A 34 -17.91 16.54 -10.44
N GLN A 35 -18.07 17.58 -11.25
CA GLN A 35 -19.19 18.50 -11.17
C GLN A 35 -20.36 18.14 -12.09
N GLU A 36 -20.22 17.11 -12.92
CA GLU A 36 -21.26 16.66 -13.83
C GLU A 36 -22.33 15.87 -13.05
N PRO A 37 -23.59 16.34 -12.96
CA PRO A 37 -24.63 15.60 -12.26
C PRO A 37 -24.94 14.26 -12.94
N PRO A 38 -25.51 13.29 -12.23
CA PRO A 38 -25.99 12.08 -12.85
C PRO A 38 -27.08 12.42 -13.89
N PRO A 39 -27.21 11.61 -14.97
CA PRO A 39 -28.31 11.74 -15.93
C PRO A 39 -29.66 11.77 -15.23
N GLU A 40 -30.64 12.50 -15.78
CA GLU A 40 -31.94 12.68 -15.11
C GLU A 40 -32.63 11.38 -14.75
N ASN A 41 -32.52 10.35 -15.58
CA ASN A 41 -33.09 9.03 -15.34
C ASN A 41 -32.38 8.24 -14.22
N LEU A 42 -31.22 8.69 -13.76
CA LEU A 42 -30.47 8.11 -12.63
C LEU A 42 -30.58 8.95 -11.36
N ARG A 43 -31.19 10.15 -11.42
CA ARG A 43 -31.39 10.95 -10.21
C ARG A 43 -32.34 10.25 -9.26
N PHE A 44 -32.07 10.39 -7.95
CA PHE A 44 -32.92 9.80 -6.94
C PHE A 44 -34.31 10.41 -6.93
N PRO A 45 -35.37 9.59 -7.12
CA PRO A 45 -36.76 10.08 -7.02
C PRO A 45 -37.14 10.25 -5.54
N LEU A 46 -37.57 11.46 -5.17
CA LEU A 46 -38.08 11.78 -3.83
C LEU A 46 -39.55 12.15 -3.89
N ARG A 47 -40.21 11.95 -2.78
CA ARG A 47 -41.58 12.48 -2.57
C ARG A 47 -41.54 14.01 -2.67
N PRO A 48 -42.60 14.64 -3.20
CA PRO A 48 -42.69 16.10 -3.37
C PRO A 48 -42.46 16.89 -2.08
N ASP A 49 -42.99 16.41 -0.93
CA ASP A 49 -42.83 17.01 0.39
C ASP A 49 -41.35 17.00 0.83
N VAL A 50 -40.68 15.84 0.76
CA VAL A 50 -39.25 15.70 1.10
C VAL A 50 -38.37 16.54 0.17
N TYR A 51 -38.67 16.48 -1.14
CA TYR A 51 -37.90 17.25 -2.11
C TYR A 51 -38.02 18.76 -1.86
N LYS A 52 -39.20 19.26 -1.50
CA LYS A 52 -39.44 20.67 -1.21
C LYS A 52 -38.59 21.18 -0.05
N ASP A 53 -38.43 20.37 0.98
CA ASP A 53 -37.74 20.73 2.23
C ASP A 53 -36.21 20.71 2.10
N LEU A 54 -35.67 20.12 1.04
CA LEU A 54 -34.21 20.11 0.80
C LEU A 54 -33.69 21.48 0.35
N PRO A 55 -32.45 21.84 0.75
CA PRO A 55 -31.81 23.09 0.35
C PRO A 55 -31.54 23.17 -1.16
N GLN A 56 -31.09 24.33 -1.59
CA GLN A 56 -30.69 24.61 -2.97
C GLN A 56 -29.55 23.66 -3.41
N GLY A 57 -29.55 23.21 -4.67
CA GLY A 57 -28.61 22.23 -5.23
C GLY A 57 -29.16 20.82 -5.29
N LYS A 58 -30.33 20.57 -4.67
CA LYS A 58 -31.01 19.27 -4.71
C LYS A 58 -31.33 18.76 -6.10
N GLU A 59 -31.64 19.68 -7.02
CA GLU A 59 -31.94 19.42 -8.43
C GLU A 59 -30.81 18.75 -9.20
N LEU A 60 -29.58 18.82 -8.69
CA LEU A 60 -28.42 18.18 -9.32
C LEU A 60 -28.42 16.65 -9.09
N PHE A 61 -28.96 16.17 -8.00
CA PHE A 61 -28.87 14.77 -7.60
C PHE A 61 -30.24 14.09 -7.38
N PHE A 62 -31.30 14.85 -7.09
CA PHE A 62 -32.62 14.36 -6.81
C PHE A 62 -33.63 14.79 -7.89
N SER A 63 -34.68 14.00 -8.06
CA SER A 63 -35.83 14.27 -8.89
C SER A 63 -37.12 14.09 -8.08
N ILE A 64 -38.21 14.67 -8.54
CA ILE A 64 -39.51 14.45 -7.93
C ILE A 64 -40.08 13.14 -8.47
N SER A 65 -40.47 12.23 -7.58
CA SER A 65 -41.16 10.99 -7.97
C SER A 65 -42.56 11.32 -8.48
N SER A 66 -42.91 10.83 -9.67
CA SER A 66 -44.24 10.89 -10.24
C SER A 66 -45.16 9.77 -9.72
N THR A 67 -44.63 8.78 -8.99
CA THR A 67 -45.37 7.64 -8.45
C THR A 67 -45.29 7.60 -6.92
N GLU A 68 -46.43 7.52 -6.25
CA GLU A 68 -46.53 7.44 -4.77
C GLU A 68 -45.90 6.15 -4.19
N LEU A 69 -45.54 5.20 -5.04
CA LEU A 69 -45.15 3.83 -4.67
C LEU A 69 -43.71 3.65 -4.20
N LEU A 70 -42.83 4.62 -4.39
CA LEU A 70 -41.45 4.53 -3.91
C LEU A 70 -41.38 5.19 -2.52
N ASP A 71 -41.55 4.39 -1.49
CA ASP A 71 -41.23 4.81 -0.12
C ASP A 71 -39.70 4.93 0.04
N CYS A 72 -39.19 6.11 -0.33
CA CYS A 72 -37.77 6.43 -0.23
C CYS A 72 -37.34 6.73 1.21
N ARG A 73 -38.01 6.21 2.25
CA ARG A 73 -37.64 6.40 3.67
C ARG A 73 -36.18 5.98 3.90
N ALA A 74 -35.76 4.85 3.35
CA ALA A 74 -34.39 4.39 3.52
C ALA A 74 -33.39 5.39 2.92
N ILE A 75 -33.65 5.98 1.75
CA ILE A 75 -32.80 7.05 1.17
C ILE A 75 -32.80 8.28 2.07
N THR A 76 -33.97 8.65 2.61
CA THR A 76 -34.08 9.77 3.53
C THR A 76 -33.26 9.51 4.80
N TYR A 77 -33.31 8.32 5.37
CA TYR A 77 -32.55 7.95 6.57
C TYR A 77 -31.06 7.73 6.27
N ASP A 78 -30.73 7.10 5.17
CA ASP A 78 -29.36 6.67 4.87
C ASP A 78 -28.48 7.73 4.20
N ILE A 79 -29.07 8.66 3.47
CA ILE A 79 -28.37 9.69 2.72
C ILE A 79 -28.72 11.08 3.23
N ILE A 80 -30.01 11.44 3.20
CA ILE A 80 -30.43 12.81 3.50
C ILE A 80 -30.32 13.10 5.00
N GLY A 81 -30.79 12.20 5.86
CA GLY A 81 -30.76 12.36 7.32
C GLY A 81 -29.34 12.63 7.85
N PRO A 82 -28.35 11.79 7.59
CA PRO A 82 -26.97 12.03 8.01
C PRO A 82 -26.41 13.36 7.53
N ILE A 83 -26.65 13.71 6.27
CA ILE A 83 -26.15 14.98 5.68
C ILE A 83 -26.83 16.19 6.33
N MET A 84 -28.13 16.09 6.68
CA MET A 84 -28.92 17.23 7.17
C MET A 84 -28.94 17.36 8.68
N SER A 85 -28.86 16.26 9.45
CA SER A 85 -29.23 16.22 10.86
C SER A 85 -28.24 16.92 11.81
N ARG A 86 -26.98 17.02 11.47
CA ARG A 86 -25.94 17.38 12.46
C ARG A 86 -25.76 18.89 12.71
N LEU A 87 -26.40 19.78 11.97
CA LEU A 87 -26.26 21.23 12.19
C LEU A 87 -27.52 21.92 12.70
N ASN A 88 -28.60 21.17 12.92
CA ASN A 88 -29.83 21.72 13.50
C ASN A 88 -29.82 21.83 15.04
N SER A 89 -28.73 21.48 15.70
CA SER A 89 -28.60 21.74 17.14
C SER A 89 -28.31 23.22 17.37
N ASN A 90 -29.37 23.98 17.58
CA ASN A 90 -29.37 25.35 18.15
C ASN A 90 -28.72 25.45 19.55
N ASN A 91 -28.15 24.36 20.03
CA ASN A 91 -27.37 24.32 21.25
C ASN A 91 -25.91 24.58 20.87
N GLY A 92 -25.39 25.74 21.25
CA GLY A 92 -24.05 26.24 20.99
C GLY A 92 -22.91 25.27 21.35
N PHE A 93 -22.86 24.14 20.68
CA PHE A 93 -21.71 23.27 20.69
C PHE A 93 -20.58 24.02 20.01
N VAL A 94 -19.67 24.54 20.82
CA VAL A 94 -18.37 25.00 20.35
C VAL A 94 -17.66 23.78 19.79
N ILE A 95 -17.65 23.66 18.46
CA ILE A 95 -16.83 22.67 17.76
C ILE A 95 -15.38 23.10 17.97
N SER A 96 -14.75 22.58 19.01
CA SER A 96 -13.44 23.01 19.48
C SER A 96 -12.33 21.98 19.22
N SER A 97 -12.69 20.78 18.74
CA SER A 97 -11.72 19.70 18.55
C SER A 97 -11.96 18.94 17.23
N LYS A 98 -10.89 18.31 16.72
CA LYS A 98 -10.93 17.42 15.55
C LYS A 98 -12.00 16.33 15.72
N ASP A 99 -12.10 15.72 16.91
CA ASP A 99 -13.01 14.61 17.18
C ASP A 99 -14.48 14.99 16.98
N SER A 100 -14.83 16.25 17.19
CA SER A 100 -16.21 16.73 16.95
C SER A 100 -16.54 16.89 15.46
N LEU A 101 -15.55 17.00 14.59
CA LEU A 101 -15.69 17.14 13.15
C LEU A 101 -15.68 15.80 12.42
N ILE A 102 -15.03 14.77 12.96
CA ILE A 102 -14.91 13.44 12.35
C ILE A 102 -16.27 12.87 11.90
N PRO A 103 -17.33 12.86 12.76
CA PRO A 103 -18.60 12.34 12.31
C PRO A 103 -19.25 13.13 11.17
N LEU A 104 -18.95 14.43 11.07
CA LEU A 104 -19.47 15.27 9.98
C LEU A 104 -18.75 14.96 8.66
N TRP A 105 -17.42 14.81 8.69
CA TRP A 105 -16.64 14.38 7.53
C TRP A 105 -17.04 12.96 7.09
N ASP A 106 -17.22 12.04 8.04
CA ASP A 106 -17.65 10.68 7.70
C ASP A 106 -19.04 10.67 7.04
N ASP A 107 -20.01 11.35 7.61
CA ASP A 107 -21.38 11.34 7.07
C ASP A 107 -21.46 12.04 5.71
N CYS A 108 -20.70 13.12 5.48
CA CYS A 108 -20.77 13.90 4.24
C CYS A 108 -19.84 13.40 3.12
N ILE A 109 -18.78 12.63 3.45
CA ILE A 109 -17.75 12.22 2.51
C ILE A 109 -17.65 10.70 2.44
N ASN A 110 -17.05 10.09 3.47
CA ASN A 110 -16.65 8.69 3.43
C ASN A 110 -17.86 7.75 3.27
N ARG A 111 -18.91 8.01 4.03
CA ARG A 111 -20.16 7.27 3.95
C ARG A 111 -20.83 7.45 2.59
N MET A 112 -20.83 8.67 2.03
CA MET A 112 -21.43 8.92 0.73
C MET A 112 -20.68 8.20 -0.39
N VAL A 113 -19.36 8.28 -0.43
CA VAL A 113 -18.55 7.54 -1.42
C VAL A 113 -18.78 6.03 -1.26
N SER A 114 -18.81 5.50 -0.03
CA SER A 114 -19.04 4.06 0.21
C SER A 114 -20.46 3.59 -0.14
N LYS A 115 -21.46 4.47 -0.18
CA LYS A 115 -22.80 4.14 -0.66
C LYS A 115 -22.87 3.90 -2.16
N PHE A 116 -22.04 4.62 -2.93
CA PHE A 116 -21.99 4.52 -4.40
C PHE A 116 -20.93 3.55 -4.92
N CYS A 117 -19.99 3.12 -4.07
CA CYS A 117 -18.97 2.14 -4.40
C CYS A 117 -18.75 1.21 -3.19
N GLU A 118 -18.66 -0.09 -3.42
CA GLU A 118 -18.30 -1.03 -2.37
C GLU A 118 -16.84 -0.76 -1.93
N MET A 119 -16.69 -0.19 -0.74
CA MET A 119 -15.43 0.25 -0.18
C MET A 119 -15.37 -0.04 1.32
N ALA A 120 -14.31 -0.71 1.76
CA ALA A 120 -13.99 -0.86 3.17
C ALA A 120 -13.20 0.36 3.66
N ILE A 121 -13.69 1.04 4.69
CA ILE A 121 -13.04 2.23 5.25
C ILE A 121 -12.31 1.86 6.53
N LEU A 122 -11.04 2.22 6.60
CA LEU A 122 -10.21 2.11 7.79
C LEU A 122 -9.83 3.52 8.26
N ARG A 123 -10.17 3.84 9.50
CA ARG A 123 -9.64 5.03 10.18
C ARG A 123 -8.36 4.69 10.93
N LYS A 124 -7.48 5.69 11.08
CA LYS A 124 -6.27 5.57 11.89
C LYS A 124 -6.61 4.90 13.23
N PRO A 125 -5.92 3.80 13.59
CA PRO A 125 -6.18 3.12 14.87
C PRO A 125 -5.91 4.06 16.06
N ASP A 126 -6.70 3.92 17.12
CA ASP A 126 -6.47 4.66 18.36
C ASP A 126 -5.09 4.35 18.95
N SER A 127 -4.51 5.36 19.57
CA SER A 127 -3.12 5.43 20.07
C SER A 127 -2.72 4.43 21.16
N SER A 128 -3.62 3.54 21.58
CA SER A 128 -3.36 2.63 22.70
C SER A 128 -2.45 1.45 22.40
N SER A 129 -2.16 1.16 21.14
CA SER A 129 -1.44 -0.05 20.73
C SER A 129 -0.27 0.14 19.75
N CYS A 130 0.01 1.37 19.30
CA CYS A 130 1.07 1.61 18.32
C CYS A 130 2.17 2.51 18.88
N ILE A 131 3.39 2.30 18.44
CA ILE A 131 4.53 3.19 18.71
C ILE A 131 4.19 4.58 18.13
N GLU A 132 4.29 5.65 18.92
CA GLU A 132 3.84 7.00 18.56
C GLU A 132 4.36 7.47 17.19
N ASN A 133 5.62 7.19 16.85
CA ASN A 133 6.22 7.57 15.57
C ASN A 133 5.67 6.81 14.34
N VAL A 134 5.08 5.64 14.53
CA VAL A 134 4.47 4.86 13.43
C VAL A 134 3.06 5.38 13.13
N GLN A 135 2.36 5.89 14.15
CA GLN A 135 1.02 6.45 13.99
C GLN A 135 1.00 7.68 13.08
N ASP A 136 2.04 8.52 13.14
CA ASP A 136 2.10 9.73 12.32
C ASP A 136 2.26 9.47 10.82
N GLN A 137 2.63 8.23 10.45
CA GLN A 137 2.73 7.81 9.05
C GLN A 137 1.39 7.40 8.44
N TRP A 138 0.38 7.07 9.27
CA TRP A 138 -0.93 6.68 8.78
C TRP A 138 -1.75 7.92 8.38
N PRO A 139 -2.43 7.90 7.23
CA PRO A 139 -3.45 8.89 6.93
C PRO A 139 -4.63 8.70 7.89
N ASN A 140 -5.44 9.73 8.07
CA ASN A 140 -6.61 9.64 8.95
C ASN A 140 -7.65 8.63 8.44
N VAL A 141 -7.76 8.50 7.12
CA VAL A 141 -8.70 7.59 6.45
C VAL A 141 -8.03 6.89 5.28
N ILE A 142 -8.28 5.58 5.17
CA ILE A 142 -7.95 4.78 3.98
C ILE A 142 -9.22 4.04 3.55
N GLY A 143 -9.57 4.13 2.28
CA GLY A 143 -10.63 3.33 1.67
C GLY A 143 -10.05 2.28 0.74
N TYR A 144 -10.43 1.02 0.98
CA TYR A 144 -10.01 -0.12 0.19
C TYR A 144 -11.11 -0.54 -0.78
N VAL A 145 -10.79 -0.57 -2.06
CA VAL A 145 -11.67 -1.06 -3.13
C VAL A 145 -11.01 -2.29 -3.74
N LYS A 146 -11.70 -3.44 -3.70
CA LYS A 146 -11.15 -4.74 -4.14
C LYS A 146 -9.79 -5.07 -3.51
N GLY A 147 -9.56 -4.64 -2.25
CA GLY A 147 -8.31 -4.85 -1.53
C GLY A 147 -7.21 -3.81 -1.79
N PHE A 148 -7.43 -2.80 -2.64
CA PHE A 148 -6.46 -1.74 -2.94
C PHE A 148 -6.84 -0.44 -2.25
N GLY A 149 -5.87 0.21 -1.56
CA GLY A 149 -6.06 1.46 -0.84
C GLY A 149 -6.11 2.66 -1.78
N LEU A 150 -7.23 2.88 -2.48
CA LEU A 150 -7.39 3.86 -3.55
C LEU A 150 -8.06 5.17 -3.13
N TRP A 151 -8.51 5.23 -1.88
CA TRP A 151 -9.14 6.40 -1.27
C TRP A 151 -8.35 6.82 -0.03
N ARG A 152 -8.02 8.11 0.08
CA ARG A 152 -7.23 8.66 1.19
C ARG A 152 -7.90 9.89 1.78
N GLY A 153 -7.83 10.04 3.10
CA GLY A 153 -8.30 11.24 3.77
C GLY A 153 -7.30 11.75 4.81
N GLU A 154 -7.04 13.05 4.81
CA GLU A 154 -6.28 13.73 5.85
C GLU A 154 -7.09 14.88 6.42
N GLU A 155 -7.16 14.98 7.76
CA GLU A 155 -8.12 15.80 8.46
C GLU A 155 -7.45 16.60 9.59
N ALA A 156 -7.76 17.89 9.67
CA ALA A 156 -7.34 18.78 10.75
C ALA A 156 -8.49 19.69 11.20
N ASP A 157 -8.51 20.02 12.48
CA ASP A 157 -9.43 21.03 13.01
C ASP A 157 -9.08 22.43 12.51
N LYS A 158 -7.77 22.72 12.47
CA LYS A 158 -7.17 23.98 11.98
C LYS A 158 -5.72 23.74 11.59
N VAL A 159 -5.21 24.58 10.73
CA VAL A 159 -3.77 24.64 10.46
C VAL A 159 -3.09 25.37 11.63
N ARG A 160 -2.15 24.69 12.29
CA ARG A 160 -1.33 25.26 13.36
C ARG A 160 -0.08 25.89 12.75
N GLU A 161 0.39 26.98 13.34
CA GLU A 161 1.63 27.60 12.90
C GLU A 161 2.80 26.61 13.02
N GLY A 162 3.52 26.40 11.93
CA GLY A 162 4.61 25.41 11.83
C GLY A 162 4.19 23.96 11.61
N ALA A 163 2.88 23.64 11.54
CA ALA A 163 2.41 22.33 11.16
C ALA A 163 2.25 22.22 9.64
N ALA A 164 2.53 21.03 9.09
CA ALA A 164 2.30 20.75 7.67
C ALA A 164 0.79 20.81 7.36
N ASP A 165 0.48 21.34 6.19
CA ASP A 165 -0.88 21.38 5.67
C ASP A 165 -1.40 19.96 5.36
N PRO A 166 -2.68 19.64 5.62
CA PRO A 166 -3.24 18.32 5.34
C PRO A 166 -3.06 17.82 3.90
N SER A 167 -3.06 18.70 2.90
CA SER A 167 -2.78 18.32 1.51
C SER A 167 -1.34 17.85 1.31
N SER A 168 -0.38 18.52 1.94
CA SER A 168 1.03 18.15 1.93
C SER A 168 1.26 16.84 2.69
N LEU A 169 0.65 16.70 3.88
CA LEU A 169 0.71 15.46 4.67
C LEU A 169 0.13 14.27 3.89
N LEU A 170 -0.95 14.48 3.16
CA LEU A 170 -1.57 13.43 2.34
C LEU A 170 -0.61 12.93 1.26
N ALA A 171 0.16 13.83 0.63
CA ALA A 171 1.18 13.47 -0.35
C ALA A 171 2.41 12.80 0.29
N GLU A 172 2.88 13.30 1.43
CA GLU A 172 4.05 12.80 2.16
C GLU A 172 3.83 11.39 2.74
N LYS A 173 2.59 11.09 3.17
CA LYS A 173 2.21 9.80 3.76
C LYS A 173 1.95 8.69 2.74
N ILE A 174 2.19 8.92 1.46
CA ILE A 174 1.99 7.92 0.40
C ILE A 174 3.32 7.43 -0.13
N LEU A 175 3.47 6.11 -0.09
CA LEU A 175 4.43 5.41 -0.92
C LEU A 175 3.77 5.11 -2.26
N TRP A 176 4.25 5.72 -3.37
CA TRP A 176 3.68 5.45 -4.68
C TRP A 176 4.03 4.04 -5.15
N SER A 177 3.19 3.09 -4.79
CA SER A 177 3.28 1.70 -5.23
C SER A 177 2.33 1.38 -6.40
N TYR A 178 1.62 2.38 -6.91
CA TYR A 178 0.51 2.24 -7.86
C TYR A 178 0.94 2.20 -9.34
N ASN A 179 2.24 2.12 -9.61
CA ASN A 179 2.88 1.95 -10.94
C ASN A 179 2.17 2.68 -12.10
N ASP A 180 1.25 2.00 -12.78
CA ASP A 180 0.62 2.47 -14.02
C ASP A 180 -0.69 3.24 -13.79
N LEU A 181 -1.07 3.50 -12.53
CA LEU A 181 -2.22 4.34 -12.25
C LEU A 181 -1.90 5.80 -12.52
N PRO A 182 -2.78 6.52 -13.23
CA PRO A 182 -2.57 7.95 -13.48
C PRO A 182 -2.73 8.78 -12.20
N TYR A 183 -3.53 8.30 -11.24
CA TYR A 183 -3.80 8.93 -9.95
C TYR A 183 -4.53 7.94 -9.03
N ILE A 184 -4.54 8.24 -7.73
CA ILE A 184 -5.51 7.74 -6.76
C ILE A 184 -6.32 8.92 -6.23
N LEU A 185 -7.45 8.66 -5.58
CA LEU A 185 -8.39 9.69 -5.16
C LEU A 185 -8.38 9.87 -3.65
N GLY A 186 -8.77 11.08 -3.21
CA GLY A 186 -8.84 11.37 -1.80
C GLY A 186 -9.46 12.71 -1.49
N TYR A 187 -9.30 13.12 -0.23
CA TYR A 187 -9.70 14.43 0.24
C TYR A 187 -8.79 14.90 1.37
N HIS A 188 -8.72 16.20 1.52
CA HIS A 188 -8.21 16.83 2.74
C HIS A 188 -9.27 17.75 3.34
N ALA A 189 -9.27 17.86 4.67
CA ALA A 189 -10.25 18.66 5.39
C ALA A 189 -9.57 19.53 6.44
N ILE A 190 -9.95 20.81 6.49
CA ILE A 190 -9.54 21.77 7.51
C ILE A 190 -10.80 22.41 8.10
N GLY A 191 -11.14 22.02 9.32
CA GLY A 191 -12.38 22.45 9.95
C GLY A 191 -13.60 22.07 9.10
N PHE A 192 -14.35 23.05 8.67
CA PHE A 192 -15.53 22.84 7.81
C PHE A 192 -15.23 22.80 6.31
N THR A 193 -14.03 23.15 5.89
CA THR A 193 -13.65 23.13 4.49
C THR A 193 -13.12 21.76 4.10
N VAL A 194 -13.72 21.16 3.11
CA VAL A 194 -13.33 19.87 2.53
C VAL A 194 -12.95 20.09 1.08
N THR A 195 -11.83 19.50 0.66
CA THR A 195 -11.36 19.52 -0.72
C THR A 195 -11.13 18.11 -1.21
N PHE A 196 -11.86 17.69 -2.24
CA PHE A 196 -11.54 16.46 -2.96
C PHE A 196 -10.31 16.67 -3.84
N CYS A 197 -9.44 15.68 -3.89
CA CYS A 197 -8.17 15.77 -4.60
C CYS A 197 -7.81 14.47 -5.33
N ALA A 198 -6.89 14.60 -6.27
CA ALA A 198 -6.20 13.49 -6.90
C ALA A 198 -4.73 13.51 -6.48
N LEU A 199 -4.20 12.33 -6.18
CA LEU A 199 -2.80 12.11 -5.85
C LEU A 199 -2.16 11.41 -7.03
N SER A 200 -1.10 11.98 -7.58
CA SER A 200 -0.41 11.46 -8.77
C SER A 200 1.10 11.56 -8.62
N LEU A 201 1.83 10.72 -9.36
CA LEU A 201 3.28 10.77 -9.40
C LEU A 201 3.73 11.84 -10.40
N SER A 202 4.61 12.73 -9.98
CA SER A 202 5.26 13.69 -10.88
C SER A 202 6.37 13.02 -11.69
N SER A 203 6.86 13.74 -12.71
CA SER A 203 8.04 13.33 -13.48
C SER A 203 9.34 13.24 -12.65
N GLN A 204 9.33 13.79 -11.43
CA GLN A 204 10.44 13.75 -10.47
C GLN A 204 10.26 12.70 -9.38
N ASP A 205 9.38 11.70 -9.60
CA ASP A 205 9.03 10.65 -8.64
C ASP A 205 8.50 11.15 -7.28
N ARG A 206 7.90 12.34 -7.26
CA ARG A 206 7.23 12.89 -6.07
C ARG A 206 5.72 12.80 -6.22
N VAL A 207 5.05 12.47 -5.13
CA VAL A 207 3.59 12.51 -5.08
C VAL A 207 3.13 13.95 -5.01
N ILE A 208 2.19 14.31 -5.88
CA ILE A 208 1.55 15.63 -5.93
C ILE A 208 0.07 15.47 -5.61
N CYS A 209 -0.43 16.33 -4.74
CA CYS A 209 -1.85 16.50 -4.45
C CYS A 209 -2.42 17.60 -5.35
N THR A 210 -3.41 17.27 -6.17
CA THR A 210 -4.11 18.20 -7.06
C THR A 210 -5.54 18.39 -6.57
N ASP A 211 -5.91 19.61 -6.20
CA ASP A 211 -7.26 19.96 -5.76
C ASP A 211 -8.25 19.90 -6.92
N LEU A 212 -9.39 19.28 -6.69
CA LEU A 212 -10.42 19.06 -7.71
C LEU A 212 -11.71 19.82 -7.42
N TYR A 213 -12.19 19.79 -6.19
CA TYR A 213 -13.46 20.39 -5.79
C TYR A 213 -13.47 20.68 -4.28
N SER A 214 -13.74 21.93 -3.92
CA SER A 214 -13.81 22.37 -2.51
C SER A 214 -15.23 22.79 -2.15
N PHE A 215 -15.65 22.45 -0.92
CA PHE A 215 -16.96 22.81 -0.39
C PHE A 215 -16.94 22.97 1.13
N ASN A 216 -17.97 23.62 1.69
CA ASN A 216 -18.07 23.86 3.11
C ASN A 216 -19.16 22.97 3.73
N VAL A 217 -18.74 22.01 4.57
CA VAL A 217 -19.68 21.08 5.26
C VAL A 217 -20.53 21.75 6.33
N SER A 218 -20.30 23.03 6.72
CA SER A 218 -21.22 23.78 7.56
C SER A 218 -22.48 24.22 6.79
N SER A 219 -22.39 24.37 5.46
CA SER A 219 -23.48 24.76 4.57
C SER A 219 -24.33 23.56 4.16
N PRO A 220 -25.62 23.47 4.51
CA PRO A 220 -26.50 22.40 4.04
C PRO A 220 -26.61 22.30 2.52
N SER A 221 -26.59 23.43 1.83
CA SER A 221 -26.61 23.48 0.36
C SER A 221 -25.37 22.85 -0.25
N ASP A 222 -24.19 23.14 0.31
CA ASP A 222 -22.93 22.59 -0.19
C ASP A 222 -22.81 21.08 0.08
N ARG A 223 -23.33 20.60 1.22
CA ARG A 223 -23.38 19.17 1.52
C ARG A 223 -24.26 18.41 0.53
N ILE A 224 -25.39 18.97 0.13
CA ILE A 224 -26.27 18.39 -0.91
C ILE A 224 -25.57 18.39 -2.27
N LYS A 225 -24.92 19.50 -2.66
CA LYS A 225 -24.17 19.58 -3.92
C LYS A 225 -22.99 18.59 -3.95
N ALA A 226 -22.37 18.34 -2.80
CA ALA A 226 -21.23 17.40 -2.68
C ALA A 226 -21.60 15.94 -2.99
N LEU A 227 -22.89 15.58 -3.02
CA LEU A 227 -23.35 14.25 -3.47
C LEU A 227 -22.92 13.95 -4.91
N VAL A 228 -22.90 14.97 -5.79
CA VAL A 228 -22.46 14.81 -7.19
C VAL A 228 -20.99 14.38 -7.25
N PRO A 229 -20.03 15.12 -6.69
CA PRO A 229 -18.65 14.67 -6.69
C PRO A 229 -18.42 13.35 -5.94
N CYS A 230 -19.13 13.07 -4.83
CA CYS A 230 -19.05 11.77 -4.15
C CYS A 230 -19.44 10.61 -5.08
N TYR A 231 -20.56 10.77 -5.81
CA TYR A 231 -21.00 9.81 -6.82
C TYR A 231 -19.99 9.60 -7.94
N ARG A 232 -19.44 10.69 -8.45
CA ARG A 232 -18.44 10.65 -9.53
C ARG A 232 -17.13 10.00 -9.09
N LEU A 233 -16.62 10.36 -7.92
CA LEU A 233 -15.44 9.72 -7.33
C LEU A 233 -15.67 8.21 -7.15
N ALA A 234 -16.80 7.84 -6.56
CA ALA A 234 -17.17 6.43 -6.36
C ALA A 234 -17.24 5.64 -7.68
N SER A 235 -17.68 6.26 -8.79
CA SER A 235 -17.73 5.59 -10.09
C SER A 235 -16.36 5.32 -10.71
N LEU A 236 -15.32 6.06 -10.31
CA LEU A 236 -13.93 5.90 -10.79
C LEU A 236 -13.15 4.85 -10.00
N LEU A 237 -13.44 4.68 -8.72
CA LEU A 237 -12.68 3.79 -7.83
C LEU A 237 -12.64 2.33 -8.32
N PRO A 238 -13.72 1.70 -8.81
CA PRO A 238 -13.65 0.34 -9.36
C PRO A 238 -12.75 0.22 -10.58
N LEU A 239 -12.71 1.25 -11.45
CA LEU A 239 -11.84 1.27 -12.63
C LEU A 239 -10.35 1.34 -12.24
N LEU A 240 -10.04 2.15 -11.21
CA LEU A 240 -8.68 2.20 -10.67
C LEU A 240 -8.29 0.85 -10.07
N ALA A 241 -9.20 0.21 -9.32
CA ALA A 241 -8.98 -1.12 -8.74
C ALA A 241 -8.77 -2.18 -9.82
N ASP A 242 -9.53 -2.16 -10.91
CA ASP A 242 -9.40 -3.12 -12.01
C ASP A 242 -8.04 -3.03 -12.70
N ARG A 243 -7.46 -1.83 -12.80
CA ARG A 243 -6.08 -1.67 -13.28
C ARG A 243 -5.05 -2.27 -12.32
N CYS A 244 -5.29 -2.22 -11.01
CA CYS A 244 -4.41 -2.83 -10.01
C CYS A 244 -4.44 -4.37 -10.05
N THR A 245 -5.58 -5.00 -10.36
CA THR A 245 -5.74 -6.47 -10.37
C THR A 245 -4.87 -7.17 -11.41
N THR A 246 -4.41 -6.47 -12.43
CA THR A 246 -3.49 -7.04 -13.44
C THR A 246 -2.11 -7.38 -12.88
N ARG A 247 -1.72 -6.82 -11.73
CA ARG A 247 -0.42 -7.04 -11.05
C ARG A 247 -0.57 -6.97 -9.53
N PRO A 248 -1.20 -7.94 -8.86
CA PRO A 248 -1.65 -7.83 -7.47
C PRO A 248 -0.56 -7.65 -6.41
N SER A 249 0.70 -7.97 -6.71
CA SER A 249 1.77 -8.01 -5.70
C SER A 249 2.44 -6.67 -5.36
N CYS A 250 1.99 -5.53 -5.92
CA CYS A 250 2.75 -4.28 -5.89
C CYS A 250 2.01 -3.05 -5.33
N TYR A 251 0.73 -3.17 -4.90
CA TYR A 251 -0.14 -1.99 -4.79
C TYR A 251 -0.51 -1.52 -3.38
N ASN A 252 0.13 -2.01 -2.32
CA ASN A 252 -0.23 -1.60 -0.96
C ASN A 252 0.93 -0.89 -0.26
N ASP A 253 0.76 0.40 -0.01
CA ASP A 253 1.65 1.18 0.85
C ASP A 253 1.34 0.99 2.33
N PHE A 254 0.08 0.71 2.68
CA PHE A 254 -0.37 0.30 4.00
C PHE A 254 -0.98 -1.09 3.92
N GLU A 255 -0.42 -2.03 4.66
CA GLU A 255 -0.92 -3.39 4.68
C GLU A 255 -0.68 -4.01 6.05
N ARG A 256 -1.63 -4.83 6.49
CA ARG A 256 -1.48 -5.67 7.67
C ARG A 256 -1.57 -7.13 7.25
N ILE A 257 -0.46 -7.85 7.39
CA ILE A 257 -0.32 -9.23 6.95
C ILE A 257 -0.16 -10.12 8.18
N ASP A 258 -1.10 -11.03 8.39
CA ASP A 258 -0.98 -12.07 9.42
C ASP A 258 -0.15 -13.24 8.87
N ARG A 259 0.95 -13.55 9.55
CA ARG A 259 1.85 -14.66 9.24
C ARG A 259 1.69 -15.84 10.22
N GLY A 260 0.70 -15.78 11.13
CA GLY A 260 0.47 -16.74 12.18
C GLY A 260 1.38 -16.53 13.41
N ASP A 261 2.67 -16.51 13.22
CA ASP A 261 3.66 -16.29 14.30
C ASP A 261 3.88 -14.82 14.65
N TYR A 262 3.65 -13.96 13.69
CA TYR A 262 3.73 -12.50 13.82
C TYR A 262 2.82 -11.81 12.80
N VAL A 263 2.40 -10.62 13.15
CA VAL A 263 1.66 -9.73 12.26
C VAL A 263 2.64 -8.68 11.73
N THR A 264 2.68 -8.49 10.41
CA THR A 264 3.46 -7.43 9.78
C THR A 264 2.56 -6.26 9.44
N GLU A 265 2.89 -5.08 9.90
CA GLU A 265 2.30 -3.82 9.44
C GLU A 265 3.28 -3.10 8.53
N LEU A 266 2.84 -2.79 7.32
CA LEU A 266 3.57 -1.99 6.34
C LEU A 266 3.03 -0.57 6.37
N THR A 267 3.93 0.41 6.47
CA THR A 267 3.64 1.84 6.30
C THR A 267 4.54 2.38 5.18
N PRO A 268 4.36 3.61 4.68
CA PRO A 268 5.22 4.14 3.62
C PRO A 268 6.73 4.10 3.91
N HIS A 269 7.13 4.17 5.18
CA HIS A 269 8.54 4.32 5.55
C HIS A 269 9.10 3.21 6.43
N THR A 270 8.25 2.35 7.01
CA THR A 270 8.66 1.30 7.95
C THR A 270 7.95 -0.02 7.71
N VAL A 271 8.58 -1.08 8.18
CA VAL A 271 8.00 -2.41 8.30
C VAL A 271 8.00 -2.75 9.79
N THR A 272 6.82 -2.91 10.41
CA THR A 272 6.71 -3.27 11.83
C THR A 272 6.17 -4.67 11.98
N ARG A 273 6.86 -5.52 12.75
CA ARG A 273 6.45 -6.89 13.03
C ARG A 273 6.07 -7.01 14.51
N TYR A 274 4.86 -7.50 14.79
CA TYR A 274 4.32 -7.76 16.12
C TYR A 274 4.32 -9.26 16.37
N TYR A 275 5.10 -9.70 17.33
CA TYR A 275 5.30 -11.12 17.63
C TYR A 275 4.32 -11.61 18.70
N SER A 276 3.78 -12.82 18.52
CA SER A 276 2.94 -13.48 19.54
C SER A 276 3.74 -14.04 20.71
N SER A 277 5.05 -14.20 20.55
CA SER A 277 5.95 -14.84 21.53
C SER A 277 7.15 -13.96 21.86
N LYS A 278 7.34 -13.65 23.14
CA LYS A 278 8.53 -12.93 23.64
C LYS A 278 9.84 -13.66 23.27
N ARG A 279 9.85 -14.99 23.25
CA ARG A 279 11.04 -15.77 22.86
C ARG A 279 11.42 -15.51 21.41
N LYS A 280 10.44 -15.48 20.48
CA LYS A 280 10.70 -15.18 19.07
C LYS A 280 11.16 -13.74 18.91
N TRP A 281 10.47 -12.80 19.55
CA TRP A 281 10.85 -11.40 19.54
C TRP A 281 12.29 -11.19 20.00
N LEU A 282 12.71 -11.79 21.13
CA LEU A 282 14.10 -11.73 21.63
C LEU A 282 15.09 -12.35 20.65
N GLY A 283 14.74 -13.49 20.04
CA GLY A 283 15.60 -14.16 19.06
C GLY A 283 15.89 -13.28 17.84
N VAL A 284 14.83 -12.72 17.23
CA VAL A 284 14.98 -11.85 16.06
C VAL A 284 15.68 -10.55 16.46
N LYS A 285 15.27 -9.92 17.57
CA LYS A 285 15.94 -8.71 18.06
C LYS A 285 17.44 -8.94 18.26
N GLY A 286 17.84 -10.07 18.87
CA GLY A 286 19.24 -10.41 19.09
C GLY A 286 20.05 -10.52 17.78
N ILE A 287 19.45 -11.02 16.69
CA ILE A 287 20.10 -11.06 15.37
C ILE A 287 20.36 -9.64 14.87
N TYR A 288 19.35 -8.79 14.88
CA TYR A 288 19.49 -7.41 14.37
C TYR A 288 20.39 -6.54 15.25
N ASP A 289 20.35 -6.72 16.59
CA ASP A 289 21.29 -6.07 17.51
C ASP A 289 22.75 -6.50 17.23
N PHE A 290 22.96 -7.78 16.88
CA PHE A 290 24.28 -8.28 16.51
C PHE A 290 24.75 -7.71 15.17
N LEU A 291 23.83 -7.65 14.18
CA LEU A 291 24.16 -7.09 12.85
C LEU A 291 24.44 -5.60 12.91
N ASP A 292 23.70 -4.83 13.74
CA ASP A 292 23.90 -3.42 14.09
C ASP A 292 24.44 -2.55 12.96
N GLN A 293 23.76 -2.49 11.83
CA GLN A 293 24.12 -1.75 10.62
C GLN A 293 25.50 -2.10 10.00
N ARG A 294 26.14 -3.20 10.44
CA ARG A 294 27.41 -3.67 9.88
C ARG A 294 27.28 -4.28 8.49
N VAL A 295 26.07 -4.64 8.09
CA VAL A 295 25.76 -5.21 6.78
C VAL A 295 25.26 -4.09 5.87
N PRO A 296 26.00 -3.70 4.83
CA PRO A 296 25.57 -2.68 3.87
C PRO A 296 24.42 -3.23 3.02
N HIS A 297 23.62 -2.35 2.44
CA HIS A 297 22.46 -2.74 1.61
C HIS A 297 21.54 -3.78 2.29
N ALA A 298 21.26 -3.59 3.57
CA ALA A 298 20.39 -4.45 4.37
C ALA A 298 19.38 -3.63 5.16
N GLU A 299 18.23 -4.25 5.45
CA GLU A 299 17.31 -3.65 6.43
C GLU A 299 17.97 -3.64 7.82
N HIS A 300 17.66 -2.64 8.62
CA HIS A 300 18.15 -2.51 9.99
C HIS A 300 17.01 -2.26 10.97
N LEU A 301 17.22 -2.63 12.22
CA LEU A 301 16.29 -2.36 13.29
C LEU A 301 16.31 -0.87 13.62
N ASP A 302 15.15 -0.20 13.45
CA ASP A 302 14.96 1.21 13.77
C ASP A 302 14.45 1.38 15.19
N MET A 303 13.44 0.58 15.59
CA MET A 303 12.84 0.63 16.92
C MET A 303 12.42 -0.75 17.42
N ALA A 304 12.45 -0.95 18.75
CA ALA A 304 11.95 -2.15 19.42
C ALA A 304 11.10 -1.76 20.62
N SER A 305 9.90 -2.38 20.75
CA SER A 305 9.03 -2.26 21.91
C SER A 305 8.84 -3.62 22.56
N GLU A 306 9.32 -3.76 23.80
CA GLU A 306 9.09 -4.98 24.60
C GLU A 306 7.63 -5.09 25.05
N LYS A 307 6.98 -3.94 25.30
CA LYS A 307 5.57 -3.89 25.72
C LYS A 307 4.65 -4.51 24.68
N ASP A 308 4.88 -4.16 23.42
CA ASP A 308 4.04 -4.58 22.29
C ASP A 308 4.64 -5.78 21.55
N LEU A 309 5.80 -6.28 22.00
CA LEU A 309 6.61 -7.30 21.32
C LEU A 309 6.80 -6.97 19.83
N SER A 310 7.11 -5.70 19.54
CA SER A 310 7.25 -5.23 18.17
C SER A 310 8.67 -4.83 17.81
N LEU A 311 9.02 -5.02 16.53
CA LEU A 311 10.26 -4.59 15.92
C LEU A 311 9.93 -3.81 14.65
N SER A 312 10.44 -2.59 14.54
CA SER A 312 10.30 -1.75 13.34
C SER A 312 11.60 -1.68 12.59
N PHE A 313 11.53 -1.87 11.28
CA PHE A 313 12.68 -1.97 10.38
C PHE A 313 12.66 -0.85 9.34
N LYS A 314 13.84 -0.40 8.91
CA LYS A 314 14.13 0.53 7.81
C LYS A 314 15.29 0.02 6.94
N PRO A 315 15.38 0.45 5.66
CA PRO A 315 14.34 1.17 4.92
C PRO A 315 13.16 0.25 4.58
N ARG A 316 12.01 0.82 4.30
CA ARG A 316 10.98 0.08 3.59
C ARG A 316 11.32 0.08 2.10
N GLY A 317 11.11 -1.05 1.45
CA GLY A 317 11.21 -1.21 0.02
C GLY A 317 9.94 -1.75 -0.62
N ILE A 318 9.93 -1.76 -1.93
CA ILE A 318 8.92 -2.42 -2.76
C ILE A 318 9.49 -3.76 -3.23
N ARG A 319 8.68 -4.82 -3.12
CA ARG A 319 9.01 -6.13 -3.66
C ARG A 319 8.81 -6.13 -5.17
N VAL A 320 9.90 -6.01 -5.92
CA VAL A 320 9.89 -6.02 -7.38
C VAL A 320 11.04 -6.87 -7.90
N LYS A 321 10.88 -7.47 -9.10
CA LYS A 321 11.99 -8.09 -9.83
C LYS A 321 12.61 -7.08 -10.78
N PRO A 322 13.92 -7.23 -11.14
CA PRO A 322 14.56 -6.37 -12.13
C PRO A 322 13.81 -6.36 -13.46
N ARG A 323 13.72 -5.20 -14.09
CA ARG A 323 13.05 -5.03 -15.39
C ARG A 323 13.97 -5.12 -16.60
N ASN A 324 15.29 -4.97 -16.36
CA ASN A 324 16.34 -5.03 -17.37
C ASN A 324 17.63 -5.57 -16.77
N ILE A 325 18.64 -5.77 -17.62
CA ILE A 325 19.94 -6.36 -17.22
C ILE A 325 20.70 -5.46 -16.26
N ASP A 326 20.66 -4.15 -16.45
CA ASP A 326 21.38 -3.20 -15.57
C ASP A 326 20.80 -3.26 -14.15
N GLN A 327 19.48 -3.24 -13.99
CA GLN A 327 18.83 -3.43 -12.69
C GLN A 327 19.12 -4.81 -12.07
N LEU A 328 19.27 -5.85 -12.89
CA LEU A 328 19.66 -7.17 -12.41
C LEU A 328 21.09 -7.14 -11.86
N ILE A 329 22.02 -6.54 -12.59
CA ILE A 329 23.41 -6.41 -12.14
C ILE A 329 23.47 -5.59 -10.85
N ASP A 330 22.81 -4.45 -10.79
CA ASP A 330 22.78 -3.57 -9.61
C ASP A 330 22.21 -4.30 -8.38
N SER A 331 21.09 -5.00 -8.54
CA SER A 331 20.48 -5.77 -7.44
C SER A 331 21.42 -6.87 -6.92
N LEU A 332 22.05 -7.62 -7.83
CA LEU A 332 23.00 -8.68 -7.46
C LEU A 332 24.28 -8.11 -6.82
N MET A 333 24.74 -6.94 -7.25
CA MET A 333 25.87 -6.25 -6.61
C MET A 333 25.55 -5.85 -5.17
N CYS A 334 24.35 -5.30 -4.90
CA CYS A 334 23.92 -4.98 -3.54
C CYS A 334 23.82 -6.24 -2.68
N VAL A 335 23.18 -7.28 -3.20
CA VAL A 335 23.05 -8.58 -2.52
C VAL A 335 24.42 -9.17 -2.18
N THR A 336 25.33 -9.22 -3.14
CA THR A 336 26.66 -9.80 -2.91
C THR A 336 27.51 -8.99 -1.95
N LYS A 337 27.40 -7.65 -1.93
CA LYS A 337 28.03 -6.79 -0.91
C LYS A 337 27.46 -7.06 0.48
N ALA A 338 26.14 -7.20 0.59
CA ALA A 338 25.49 -7.53 1.87
C ALA A 338 25.94 -8.91 2.37
N LEU A 339 25.95 -9.91 1.49
CA LEU A 339 26.40 -11.27 1.83
C LEU A 339 27.89 -11.31 2.20
N LEU A 340 28.74 -10.55 1.53
CA LEU A 340 30.17 -10.48 1.87
C LEU A 340 30.34 -10.01 3.30
N ALA A 341 29.71 -8.90 3.69
CA ALA A 341 29.80 -8.38 5.06
C ALA A 341 29.18 -9.34 6.08
N LEU A 342 28.06 -10.00 5.74
CA LEU A 342 27.41 -10.97 6.59
C LEU A 342 28.32 -12.21 6.82
N HIS A 343 28.96 -12.72 5.77
CA HIS A 343 29.86 -13.87 5.83
C HIS A 343 31.16 -13.54 6.59
N ASP A 344 31.66 -12.30 6.49
CA ASP A 344 32.80 -11.82 7.29
C ASP A 344 32.48 -11.81 8.81
N LEU A 345 31.21 -11.67 9.17
CA LEU A 345 30.71 -11.83 10.54
C LEU A 345 30.47 -13.30 10.92
N SER A 346 30.80 -14.25 10.04
CA SER A 346 30.50 -15.68 10.20
C SER A 346 29.00 -15.98 10.33
N PHE A 347 28.15 -15.16 9.73
CA PHE A 347 26.71 -15.37 9.67
C PHE A 347 26.26 -15.74 8.27
N MET A 348 25.17 -16.49 8.16
CA MET A 348 24.48 -16.81 6.92
C MET A 348 23.02 -16.41 7.01
N HIS A 349 22.45 -15.97 5.89
CA HIS A 349 21.06 -15.52 5.78
C HIS A 349 20.07 -16.68 5.74
N ARG A 350 20.37 -17.75 4.99
CA ARG A 350 19.63 -19.00 4.79
C ARG A 350 18.29 -18.91 4.04
N ASP A 351 17.84 -17.72 3.65
CA ASP A 351 16.58 -17.53 2.89
C ASP A 351 16.77 -16.49 1.78
N MET A 352 17.85 -16.60 1.01
CA MET A 352 18.13 -15.69 -0.10
C MET A 352 17.22 -15.97 -1.31
N GLY A 353 16.53 -14.93 -1.77
CA GLY A 353 15.64 -14.98 -2.92
C GLY A 353 14.97 -13.62 -3.15
N TRP A 354 14.22 -13.49 -4.26
CA TRP A 354 13.54 -12.23 -4.61
C TRP A 354 12.52 -11.77 -3.57
N ASP A 355 12.05 -12.66 -2.68
CA ASP A 355 11.14 -12.29 -1.58
C ASP A 355 11.84 -11.47 -0.49
N ASN A 356 13.16 -11.61 -0.37
CA ASN A 356 13.99 -10.96 0.64
C ASN A 356 14.95 -9.93 0.03
N VAL A 357 14.71 -9.54 -1.23
CA VAL A 357 15.43 -8.44 -1.88
C VAL A 357 14.42 -7.39 -2.30
N MET A 358 14.57 -6.19 -1.75
CA MET A 358 13.66 -5.07 -1.95
C MET A 358 14.34 -3.94 -2.72
N ARG A 359 13.55 -3.19 -3.45
CA ARG A 359 13.98 -1.91 -4.00
C ARG A 359 13.56 -0.79 -3.06
N SER A 360 14.51 0.04 -2.63
CA SER A 360 14.24 1.21 -1.78
C SER A 360 13.34 2.22 -2.51
N THR A 361 12.50 2.88 -1.74
CA THR A 361 11.65 3.96 -2.22
C THR A 361 12.13 5.33 -1.76
N ALA A 362 13.17 5.37 -0.93
CA ALA A 362 13.77 6.61 -0.47
C ALA A 362 14.45 7.31 -1.64
N THR A 363 13.93 8.45 -2.05
CA THR A 363 14.55 9.40 -2.98
C THR A 363 15.71 10.10 -2.28
N THR A 364 16.82 9.39 -2.06
CA THR A 364 18.06 10.05 -1.65
C THR A 364 18.69 10.73 -2.87
N THR A 365 18.85 12.03 -2.77
CA THR A 365 19.39 12.94 -3.80
C THR A 365 20.88 12.73 -4.13
N THR A 366 21.46 11.61 -3.75
CA THR A 366 22.86 11.29 -4.07
C THR A 366 22.90 10.23 -5.17
N THR A 367 23.38 10.63 -6.31
CA THR A 367 23.41 9.95 -7.61
C THR A 367 24.26 8.67 -7.70
N THR A 368 24.61 8.01 -6.59
CA THR A 368 25.52 6.84 -6.57
C THR A 368 25.06 5.66 -5.73
N ASP A 369 23.95 5.75 -4.97
CA ASP A 369 23.47 4.62 -4.16
C ASP A 369 22.41 3.82 -4.93
N THR A 370 22.76 2.58 -5.17
CA THR A 370 21.87 1.56 -5.75
C THR A 370 20.69 1.30 -4.80
N ASP A 371 19.49 1.36 -5.35
CA ASP A 371 18.22 1.32 -4.61
C ASP A 371 17.85 -0.06 -4.02
N TRP A 372 18.73 -1.08 -4.09
CA TRP A 372 18.41 -2.43 -3.67
C TRP A 372 19.00 -2.79 -2.31
N PHE A 373 18.25 -3.55 -1.50
CA PHE A 373 18.71 -4.02 -0.20
C PHE A 373 18.13 -5.40 0.16
N VAL A 374 18.82 -6.11 1.05
CA VAL A 374 18.42 -7.42 1.60
C VAL A 374 17.63 -7.21 2.87
N CYS A 375 16.55 -7.99 3.04
CA CYS A 375 15.70 -8.00 4.22
C CYS A 375 15.41 -9.44 4.67
N GLY A 376 14.74 -9.61 5.82
CA GLY A 376 14.27 -10.92 6.27
C GLY A 376 15.35 -11.77 6.95
N PHE A 377 16.15 -11.18 7.82
CA PHE A 377 17.19 -11.89 8.58
C PHE A 377 16.65 -12.78 9.71
N ASP A 378 15.34 -13.06 9.75
CA ASP A 378 14.70 -13.87 10.81
C ASP A 378 15.27 -15.29 10.90
N ALA A 379 15.77 -15.83 9.78
CA ALA A 379 16.41 -17.13 9.69
C ALA A 379 17.95 -17.08 9.79
N ALA A 380 18.52 -15.88 9.89
CA ALA A 380 19.98 -15.73 9.92
C ALA A 380 20.59 -16.37 11.18
N VAL A 381 21.74 -16.96 11.02
CA VAL A 381 22.41 -17.68 12.10
C VAL A 381 23.91 -17.76 11.86
N GLU A 382 24.66 -17.93 12.94
CA GLU A 382 26.09 -18.16 12.88
C GLU A 382 26.44 -19.46 12.10
N ALA A 383 27.45 -19.39 11.27
CA ALA A 383 27.94 -20.51 10.46
C ALA A 383 29.20 -21.13 11.12
N PRO A 384 29.43 -22.46 10.99
CA PRO A 384 28.56 -23.46 10.35
C PRO A 384 27.42 -23.97 11.23
N GLN A 385 26.36 -24.52 10.63
CA GLN A 385 25.29 -25.23 11.33
C GLN A 385 25.35 -26.71 11.03
N LEU A 386 25.05 -27.53 12.08
CA LEU A 386 25.10 -28.99 12.00
C LEU A 386 23.72 -29.61 11.80
N ASN A 387 22.66 -28.88 12.12
CA ASN A 387 21.29 -29.38 12.06
C ASN A 387 20.62 -29.02 10.73
N PRO A 388 19.81 -29.93 10.16
CA PRO A 388 19.01 -29.61 8.99
C PRO A 388 18.14 -28.37 9.23
N HIS A 389 18.04 -27.54 8.21
CA HIS A 389 17.14 -26.41 8.19
C HIS A 389 16.16 -26.55 7.04
N ARG A 390 14.88 -26.68 7.38
CA ARG A 390 13.79 -26.58 6.43
C ARG A 390 13.07 -25.28 6.73
N PRO A 391 13.09 -24.33 5.82
CA PRO A 391 12.24 -23.14 5.97
C PRO A 391 10.79 -23.60 6.12
N ALA A 392 10.05 -22.94 7.01
CA ALA A 392 8.65 -23.25 7.21
C ALA A 392 7.92 -23.20 5.87
N ASP A 393 7.19 -24.27 5.51
CA ASP A 393 6.34 -24.30 4.33
C ASP A 393 5.40 -23.09 4.39
N LYS A 394 5.71 -22.04 3.64
CA LYS A 394 4.75 -20.96 3.41
C LYS A 394 3.55 -21.63 2.77
N VAL A 395 2.35 -21.38 3.28
CA VAL A 395 1.09 -21.87 2.65
C VAL A 395 1.00 -21.19 1.29
N VAL A 396 1.49 -21.88 0.28
CA VAL A 396 1.60 -21.36 -1.09
C VAL A 396 0.67 -22.20 -1.96
N ASP A 397 -0.08 -21.53 -2.81
CA ASP A 397 -0.95 -22.13 -3.81
C ASP A 397 -0.17 -23.07 -4.73
N ASN A 398 -0.80 -24.17 -5.19
CA ASN A 398 -0.16 -25.26 -5.95
C ASN A 398 0.59 -24.80 -7.23
N LYS A 399 0.32 -23.61 -7.76
CA LYS A 399 1.00 -23.03 -8.93
C LYS A 399 2.38 -22.45 -8.62
N GLU A 400 2.57 -21.93 -7.40
CA GLU A 400 3.86 -21.35 -6.96
C GLU A 400 4.87 -22.42 -6.52
N ARG A 401 4.41 -23.66 -6.25
CA ARG A 401 5.29 -24.78 -5.84
C ARG A 401 6.28 -25.22 -6.92
N GLU A 402 6.01 -25.01 -8.20
CA GLU A 402 6.96 -25.37 -9.26
C GLU A 402 8.11 -24.38 -9.36
N ASP A 403 7.87 -23.09 -9.11
CA ASP A 403 8.89 -22.05 -9.12
C ASP A 403 9.81 -22.11 -7.88
N GLU A 404 9.33 -22.67 -6.75
CA GLU A 404 10.12 -22.81 -5.53
C GLU A 404 11.08 -24.02 -5.51
N ARG A 405 10.93 -24.97 -6.44
CA ARG A 405 11.82 -26.11 -6.52
C ARG A 405 13.25 -25.68 -6.83
N GLY A 406 14.15 -25.95 -5.89
CA GLY A 406 15.58 -25.61 -6.00
C GLY A 406 15.96 -24.23 -5.47
N ARG A 407 15.08 -23.56 -4.73
CA ARG A 407 15.38 -22.31 -4.03
C ARG A 407 16.49 -22.48 -3.00
N TYR A 408 16.44 -23.56 -2.25
CA TYR A 408 17.37 -23.84 -1.16
C TYR A 408 18.49 -24.79 -1.57
N ALA A 409 19.68 -24.55 -1.02
CA ALA A 409 20.83 -25.38 -1.24
C ALA A 409 20.61 -26.81 -0.68
N PRO A 410 20.98 -27.89 -1.42
CA PRO A 410 20.66 -29.26 -1.05
C PRO A 410 21.28 -29.71 0.27
N GLU A 411 22.40 -29.11 0.70
CA GLU A 411 23.04 -29.42 1.98
C GLU A 411 22.24 -28.92 3.20
N MET A 412 21.40 -27.90 3.04
CA MET A 412 20.55 -27.41 4.14
C MET A 412 19.61 -28.49 4.69
N GLU A 413 19.12 -29.38 3.85
CA GLU A 413 18.27 -30.49 4.26
C GLU A 413 19.08 -31.64 4.89
N ARG A 414 20.37 -31.75 4.55
CA ARG A 414 21.22 -32.86 4.99
C ARG A 414 21.88 -32.63 6.34
N GLY A 415 21.99 -31.41 6.82
CA GLY A 415 22.57 -31.02 8.09
C GLY A 415 23.68 -30.02 7.97
N LEU A 416 24.96 -30.45 7.86
CA LEU A 416 26.09 -29.54 7.86
C LEU A 416 26.02 -28.57 6.67
N HIS A 417 25.89 -27.28 6.97
CA HIS A 417 25.85 -26.21 5.98
C HIS A 417 26.51 -24.93 6.53
N ALA A 418 27.02 -24.12 5.61
CA ALA A 418 27.76 -22.90 5.92
C ALA A 418 27.36 -21.76 4.95
N VAL A 419 28.07 -20.64 4.98
CA VAL A 419 27.76 -19.41 4.26
C VAL A 419 27.49 -19.58 2.75
N LYS A 420 28.01 -20.64 2.11
CA LYS A 420 27.78 -20.88 0.67
C LYS A 420 26.36 -21.29 0.32
N VAL A 421 25.46 -21.52 1.29
CA VAL A 421 24.03 -21.68 1.03
C VAL A 421 23.40 -20.38 0.50
N ASP A 422 23.92 -19.24 0.93
CA ASP A 422 23.46 -17.93 0.46
C ASP A 422 23.89 -17.66 -0.98
N VAL A 423 25.07 -18.16 -1.36
CA VAL A 423 25.55 -18.08 -2.75
C VAL A 423 24.67 -18.91 -3.70
N TRP A 424 24.17 -20.06 -3.25
CA TRP A 424 23.13 -20.78 -3.99
C TRP A 424 21.92 -19.89 -4.27
N GLY A 425 21.47 -19.11 -3.28
CA GLY A 425 20.39 -18.13 -3.44
C GLY A 425 20.68 -17.09 -4.51
N VAL A 426 21.94 -16.61 -4.66
CA VAL A 426 22.35 -15.70 -5.74
C VAL A 426 22.12 -16.37 -7.11
N GLY A 427 22.55 -17.63 -7.27
CA GLY A 427 22.32 -18.40 -8.49
C GLY A 427 20.84 -18.59 -8.80
N TYR A 428 20.03 -18.88 -7.78
CA TYR A 428 18.59 -19.00 -7.90
C TYR A 428 17.93 -17.67 -8.33
N MET A 429 18.39 -16.54 -7.81
CA MET A 429 17.90 -15.23 -8.21
C MET A 429 18.16 -14.93 -9.69
N ILE A 430 19.35 -15.26 -10.20
CA ILE A 430 19.68 -15.11 -11.63
C ILE A 430 18.76 -16.00 -12.47
N LYS A 431 18.55 -17.26 -12.05
CA LYS A 431 17.66 -18.22 -12.72
C LYS A 431 16.22 -17.75 -12.84
N THR A 432 15.71 -17.08 -11.78
CA THR A 432 14.30 -16.69 -11.62
C THR A 432 14.04 -15.20 -11.82
N CYS A 433 14.99 -14.46 -12.41
CA CYS A 433 14.87 -13.01 -12.64
C CYS A 433 13.75 -12.62 -13.61
N GLY A 434 13.29 -13.53 -14.46
CA GLY A 434 12.21 -13.30 -15.43
C GLY A 434 12.66 -12.60 -16.72
N LEU A 435 13.95 -12.37 -16.93
CA LEU A 435 14.50 -11.73 -18.12
C LEU A 435 14.88 -12.77 -19.18
N SER A 436 14.48 -12.54 -20.44
CA SER A 436 14.71 -13.50 -21.55
C SER A 436 16.15 -13.48 -22.08
N ASN A 437 16.85 -12.34 -21.99
CA ASN A 437 18.15 -12.13 -22.63
C ASN A 437 19.30 -11.95 -21.60
N VAL A 438 19.39 -12.84 -20.62
CA VAL A 438 20.47 -12.81 -19.62
C VAL A 438 21.82 -13.04 -20.32
N PRO A 439 22.82 -12.15 -20.14
CA PRO A 439 24.15 -12.30 -20.73
C PRO A 439 24.84 -13.61 -20.36
N LYS A 440 25.70 -14.13 -21.27
CA LYS A 440 26.42 -15.38 -21.04
C LYS A 440 27.20 -15.37 -19.71
N MET A 441 27.90 -14.27 -19.40
CA MET A 441 28.67 -14.15 -18.16
C MET A 441 27.81 -14.32 -16.91
N LEU A 442 26.58 -13.79 -16.89
CA LEU A 442 25.65 -13.99 -15.77
C LEU A 442 25.12 -15.43 -15.70
N ARG A 443 24.90 -16.08 -16.85
CA ARG A 443 24.54 -17.51 -16.88
C ARG A 443 25.68 -18.42 -16.41
N ASP A 444 26.92 -18.06 -16.71
CA ASP A 444 28.09 -18.78 -16.22
C ASP A 444 28.24 -18.62 -14.69
N LEU A 445 27.97 -17.42 -14.15
CA LEU A 445 27.90 -17.17 -12.71
C LEU A 445 26.78 -17.98 -12.07
N GLN A 446 25.57 -17.97 -12.66
CA GLN A 446 24.43 -18.77 -12.21
C GLN A 446 24.81 -20.25 -12.07
N GLY A 447 25.44 -20.85 -13.12
CA GLY A 447 25.87 -22.25 -13.09
C GLY A 447 26.85 -22.53 -11.95
N LYS A 448 27.83 -21.65 -11.73
CA LYS A 448 28.80 -21.78 -10.63
C LYS A 448 28.13 -21.68 -9.25
N CYS A 449 27.18 -20.76 -9.07
CA CYS A 449 26.46 -20.60 -7.80
C CYS A 449 25.54 -21.78 -7.49
N LEU A 450 24.94 -22.42 -8.51
CA LEU A 450 24.06 -23.57 -8.38
C LEU A 450 24.80 -24.94 -8.44
N GLU A 451 26.11 -24.94 -8.20
CA GLU A 451 26.88 -26.16 -8.11
C GLU A 451 26.43 -27.01 -6.89
N PRO A 452 26.02 -28.28 -7.06
CA PRO A 452 25.55 -29.13 -5.97
C PRO A 452 26.57 -29.32 -4.85
N ASN A 453 27.85 -29.39 -5.19
CA ASN A 453 28.92 -29.44 -4.20
C ASN A 453 29.26 -28.02 -3.72
N GLN A 454 28.98 -27.73 -2.45
CA GLN A 454 29.25 -26.42 -1.86
C GLN A 454 30.72 -25.99 -1.98
N GLU A 455 31.69 -26.90 -2.00
CA GLU A 455 33.11 -26.59 -2.10
C GLU A 455 33.47 -25.95 -3.44
N ASN A 456 32.77 -26.34 -4.50
CA ASN A 456 32.98 -25.83 -5.85
C ASN A 456 32.25 -24.49 -6.12
N ARG A 457 31.35 -24.06 -5.21
CA ARG A 457 30.68 -22.76 -5.34
C ARG A 457 31.65 -21.62 -5.07
N PRO A 458 31.52 -20.50 -5.78
CA PRO A 458 32.24 -19.29 -5.47
C PRO A 458 31.91 -18.76 -4.06
N THR A 459 32.74 -17.88 -3.55
CA THR A 459 32.40 -17.05 -2.39
C THR A 459 31.53 -15.86 -2.77
N ALA A 460 30.93 -15.14 -1.81
CA ALA A 460 30.24 -13.88 -2.08
C ALA A 460 31.20 -12.85 -2.71
N ALA A 461 32.46 -12.82 -2.30
CA ALA A 461 33.49 -11.96 -2.88
C ALA A 461 33.77 -12.29 -4.36
N ASP A 462 33.88 -13.58 -4.70
CA ASP A 462 34.07 -14.02 -6.09
C ASP A 462 32.87 -13.62 -6.97
N CYS A 463 31.66 -13.78 -6.44
CA CYS A 463 30.44 -13.35 -7.12
C CYS A 463 30.45 -11.84 -7.39
N PHE A 464 30.80 -11.04 -6.39
CA PHE A 464 30.89 -9.59 -6.52
C PHE A 464 31.92 -9.15 -7.57
N HIS A 465 33.12 -9.73 -7.54
CA HIS A 465 34.16 -9.45 -8.55
C HIS A 465 33.71 -9.85 -9.97
N HIS A 466 33.01 -10.97 -10.11
CA HIS A 466 32.45 -11.38 -11.40
C HIS A 466 31.42 -10.37 -11.91
N LEU A 467 30.55 -9.86 -11.04
CA LEU A 467 29.55 -8.85 -11.40
C LEU A 467 30.19 -7.52 -11.82
N LEU A 468 31.27 -7.10 -11.18
CA LEU A 468 32.05 -5.93 -11.61
C LEU A 468 32.62 -6.09 -13.04
N GLN A 469 33.06 -7.30 -13.39
CA GLN A 469 33.53 -7.60 -14.76
C GLN A 469 32.39 -7.54 -15.78
N VAL A 470 31.20 -8.05 -15.41
CA VAL A 470 29.97 -7.95 -16.24
C VAL A 470 29.59 -6.50 -16.48
N GLN A 471 29.59 -5.68 -15.43
CA GLN A 471 29.24 -4.25 -15.51
C GLN A 471 30.24 -3.48 -16.42
N SER A 472 31.53 -3.72 -16.28
CA SER A 472 32.55 -3.08 -17.13
C SER A 472 32.46 -3.51 -18.60
N ALA A 473 32.11 -4.76 -18.88
CA ALA A 473 31.90 -5.24 -20.23
C ALA A 473 30.68 -4.62 -20.91
N SER A 474 29.62 -4.35 -20.13
CA SER A 474 28.40 -3.69 -20.62
C SER A 474 28.65 -2.22 -20.98
N THR A 475 29.44 -1.49 -20.16
CA THR A 475 29.76 -0.08 -20.42
C THR A 475 30.75 0.11 -21.60
N SER A 476 31.52 -0.91 -21.96
CA SER A 476 32.46 -0.84 -23.10
C SER A 476 31.82 -1.13 -24.46
N SER A 477 30.53 -1.51 -24.46
CA SER A 477 29.76 -1.86 -25.67
C SER A 477 28.90 -0.70 -26.20
N TYR A 478 28.95 0.45 -25.57
CA TYR A 478 28.38 1.74 -25.99
C TYR A 478 29.52 2.69 -26.41
#